data_9626905835dcfe01b174fde214ee60c4
#
_entry.id   9626905835dcfe01b174fde214ee60c4
#
_cell.length_a   1.000
_cell.length_b   1.000
_cell.length_c   1.000
_cell.angle_alpha   90.00
_cell.angle_beta   90.00
_cell.angle_gamma   90.00
#
_symmetry.space_group_name_H-M   'P 1'
#
loop_
_entity.id
_entity.type
_entity.pdbx_description
1 polymer ?
#
loop_
_entity_poly.entity_id
_entity_poly.type
_entity_poly.pdbx_seq_one_letter_code
_entity_poly.pdbx_strand_id
1 'polypeptide(L)'
;DGFIEDRRATDRGLINQGWKDSFDGINDATGHTADPPIALCEVQGYHYAALLARAELADAFGEPGTAARLRERADVLQARFLDAFWLPEQGWYAIALDGRKRPIDALTSNVGHCLWTGIATDEHAEVIVNRLSREEMDSGFGLRTLATTMGAYNPMSYHNGSVWPHDTAIAVAGQLRYRHVPGAVPLAERLAIGLLDAGDAFGGRLPELFCGFPRSQFACPVPYPTSCSPQAWASAAPLLLVRSFLGLHPHVPHRRLVVSPQLPRAWGRVALTDLRLGDATVHVEAEGQAAKVGGLPDDWQLITPQE
;
A
#
# COMPACT_ATOMS: atom_id res chain seq x y z
N ASP A 1 -11.09 15.20 -17.25
CA ASP A 1 -10.58 13.84 -17.28
C ASP A 1 -11.14 12.95 -16.16
N GLY A 2 -11.64 13.54 -15.07
CA GLY A 2 -12.26 12.84 -13.93
C GLY A 2 -11.29 12.40 -12.85
N PHE A 3 -10.02 12.80 -12.92
CA PHE A 3 -9.06 12.57 -11.87
C PHE A 3 -9.23 13.58 -10.73
N ILE A 4 -8.97 13.12 -9.51
CA ILE A 4 -8.85 14.00 -8.35
C ILE A 4 -7.47 14.66 -8.41
N GLU A 5 -7.46 15.98 -8.28
CA GLU A 5 -6.26 16.80 -8.33
C GLU A 5 -6.14 17.65 -7.08
N ASP A 6 -4.92 17.84 -6.63
CA ASP A 6 -4.62 18.82 -5.60
C ASP A 6 -4.14 20.14 -6.18
N ARG A 7 -4.59 21.21 -5.55
CA ARG A 7 -4.18 22.58 -5.85
C ARG A 7 -4.26 23.43 -4.60
N ARG A 8 -3.17 24.03 -4.21
CA ARG A 8 -3.21 24.99 -3.10
C ARG A 8 -4.12 26.18 -3.43
N ALA A 9 -4.91 26.61 -2.45
CA ALA A 9 -5.87 27.73 -2.62
C ALA A 9 -5.21 29.11 -2.52
N THR A 10 -3.99 29.21 -1.96
CA THR A 10 -3.24 30.44 -1.73
C THR A 10 -1.81 30.31 -2.26
N ASP A 11 -1.02 31.38 -2.22
CA ASP A 11 0.41 31.38 -2.53
C ASP A 11 1.29 30.76 -1.44
N ARG A 12 0.69 30.37 -0.30
CA ARG A 12 1.36 29.73 0.84
C ARG A 12 0.96 28.25 0.95
N GLY A 13 1.82 27.48 1.60
CA GLY A 13 1.63 26.04 1.81
C GLY A 13 2.22 25.19 0.71
N LEU A 14 2.04 23.87 0.83
CA LEU A 14 2.61 22.87 -0.08
C LEU A 14 1.92 22.91 -1.45
N ILE A 15 2.69 22.65 -2.48
CA ILE A 15 2.20 22.55 -3.86
C ILE A 15 1.42 21.25 -4.06
N ASN A 16 1.88 20.14 -3.47
CA ASN A 16 1.19 18.85 -3.44
C ASN A 16 0.58 18.60 -2.06
N GLN A 17 -0.50 17.83 -2.00
CA GLN A 17 -1.28 17.54 -0.78
C GLN A 17 -1.51 16.03 -0.60
N GLY A 18 -0.69 15.20 -1.24
CA GLY A 18 -0.67 13.75 -1.03
C GLY A 18 0.05 13.34 0.25
N TRP A 19 0.25 12.04 0.46
CA TRP A 19 0.94 11.54 1.64
C TRP A 19 2.42 11.98 1.70
N LYS A 20 3.06 12.20 0.56
CA LYS A 20 4.39 12.83 0.47
C LYS A 20 4.25 14.34 0.52
N ASP A 21 3.92 14.87 1.67
CA ASP A 21 3.54 16.26 1.92
C ASP A 21 4.75 17.20 2.13
N SER A 22 5.81 17.04 1.34
CA SER A 22 6.94 17.95 1.27
C SER A 22 6.98 18.72 -0.05
N PHE A 23 7.68 19.85 -0.09
CA PHE A 23 7.76 20.73 -1.25
C PHE A 23 8.40 20.05 -2.47
N ASP A 24 9.25 19.04 -2.25
CA ASP A 24 10.01 18.27 -3.23
C ASP A 24 9.52 16.82 -3.41
N GLY A 25 8.41 16.44 -2.76
CA GLY A 25 7.94 15.06 -2.68
C GLY A 25 7.46 14.46 -4.02
N ILE A 26 7.08 15.30 -4.99
CA ILE A 26 6.57 14.88 -6.30
C ILE A 26 7.49 15.43 -7.38
N ASN A 27 8.32 14.57 -7.93
CA ASN A 27 9.33 14.89 -8.94
C ASN A 27 9.40 13.84 -10.04
N ASP A 28 9.93 14.22 -11.21
CA ASP A 28 10.18 13.33 -12.33
C ASP A 28 11.50 12.52 -12.17
N ALA A 29 11.81 11.65 -13.13
CA ALA A 29 13.02 10.83 -13.09
C ALA A 29 14.33 11.64 -13.06
N THR A 30 14.30 12.91 -13.50
CA THR A 30 15.45 13.81 -13.47
C THR A 30 15.55 14.65 -12.19
N GLY A 31 14.49 14.64 -11.36
CA GLY A 31 14.41 15.38 -10.11
C GLY A 31 13.68 16.72 -10.20
N HIS A 32 13.07 17.06 -11.33
CA HIS A 32 12.25 18.27 -11.43
C HIS A 32 10.88 18.06 -10.78
N THR A 33 10.46 19.01 -9.96
CA THR A 33 9.15 18.97 -9.28
C THR A 33 7.99 19.18 -10.25
N ALA A 34 6.87 18.51 -9.97
CA ALA A 34 5.65 18.61 -10.76
C ALA A 34 5.00 20.00 -10.66
N ASP A 35 4.49 20.51 -11.79
CA ASP A 35 3.70 21.75 -11.85
C ASP A 35 2.23 21.48 -11.46
N PRO A 36 1.62 22.25 -10.52
CA PRO A 36 0.23 22.06 -10.14
C PRO A 36 -0.76 22.56 -11.24
N PRO A 37 -2.04 22.07 -11.21
CA PRO A 37 -2.60 21.08 -10.31
C PRO A 37 -2.03 19.69 -10.55
N ILE A 38 -1.95 18.86 -9.50
CA ILE A 38 -1.27 17.56 -9.51
C ILE A 38 -2.30 16.45 -9.26
N ALA A 39 -2.37 15.46 -10.16
CA ALA A 39 -3.14 14.26 -9.98
C ALA A 39 -2.21 13.11 -9.55
N LEU A 40 -2.21 12.76 -8.26
CA LEU A 40 -1.37 11.70 -7.71
C LEU A 40 -1.93 10.31 -8.04
N CYS A 41 -1.08 9.34 -8.37
CA CYS A 41 -1.51 7.99 -8.76
C CYS A 41 -2.23 7.25 -7.61
N GLU A 42 -1.70 7.31 -6.39
CA GLU A 42 -2.32 6.68 -5.23
C GLU A 42 -3.68 7.29 -4.86
N VAL A 43 -3.87 8.60 -5.09
CA VAL A 43 -5.16 9.27 -4.85
C VAL A 43 -6.22 8.74 -5.81
N GLN A 44 -5.87 8.48 -7.08
CA GLN A 44 -6.78 7.83 -8.02
C GLN A 44 -7.12 6.41 -7.56
N GLY A 45 -6.12 5.66 -7.08
CA GLY A 45 -6.33 4.35 -6.47
C GLY A 45 -7.30 4.41 -5.27
N TYR A 46 -7.12 5.36 -4.37
CA TYR A 46 -8.02 5.56 -3.22
C TYR A 46 -9.44 5.92 -3.65
N HIS A 47 -9.59 6.78 -4.67
CA HIS A 47 -10.89 7.12 -5.24
C HIS A 47 -11.58 5.88 -5.83
N TYR A 48 -10.86 5.06 -6.58
CA TYR A 48 -11.34 3.79 -7.13
C TYR A 48 -11.85 2.86 -6.02
N ALA A 49 -11.03 2.61 -5.00
CA ALA A 49 -11.39 1.75 -3.88
C ALA A 49 -12.58 2.30 -3.08
N ALA A 50 -12.67 3.63 -2.91
CA ALA A 50 -13.79 4.28 -2.23
C ALA A 50 -15.11 4.14 -3.01
N LEU A 51 -15.08 4.22 -4.35
CA LEU A 51 -16.25 3.99 -5.20
C LEU A 51 -16.77 2.56 -5.03
N LEU A 52 -15.88 1.56 -5.04
CA LEU A 52 -16.25 0.16 -4.84
C LEU A 52 -16.78 -0.10 -3.42
N ALA A 53 -16.11 0.41 -2.39
CA ALA A 53 -16.56 0.27 -1.00
C ALA A 53 -17.94 0.92 -0.78
N ARG A 54 -18.18 2.11 -1.37
CA ARG A 54 -19.50 2.75 -1.29
C ARG A 54 -20.58 1.98 -2.08
N ALA A 55 -20.20 1.31 -3.18
CA ALA A 55 -21.11 0.43 -3.91
C ALA A 55 -21.55 -0.77 -3.06
N GLU A 56 -20.62 -1.43 -2.34
CA GLU A 56 -20.94 -2.51 -1.41
C GLU A 56 -21.88 -2.05 -0.29
N LEU A 57 -21.65 -0.86 0.27
CA LEU A 57 -22.54 -0.28 1.27
C LEU A 57 -23.92 0.03 0.68
N ALA A 58 -23.99 0.51 -0.58
CA ALA A 58 -25.27 0.76 -1.25
C ALA A 58 -26.08 -0.53 -1.43
N ASP A 59 -25.42 -1.63 -1.82
CA ASP A 59 -26.09 -2.94 -1.90
C ASP A 59 -26.61 -3.38 -0.53
N ALA A 60 -25.78 -3.25 0.52
CA ALA A 60 -26.17 -3.61 1.88
C ALA A 60 -27.37 -2.79 2.40
N PHE A 61 -27.53 -1.56 1.95
CA PHE A 61 -28.67 -0.69 2.29
C PHE A 61 -29.86 -0.81 1.31
N GLY A 62 -29.79 -1.73 0.34
CA GLY A 62 -30.90 -1.93 -0.62
C GLY A 62 -31.00 -0.85 -1.70
N GLU A 63 -29.87 -0.22 -2.06
CA GLU A 63 -29.75 0.81 -3.10
C GLU A 63 -29.06 0.29 -4.37
N PRO A 64 -29.56 -0.76 -5.08
CA PRO A 64 -28.83 -1.41 -6.17
C PRO A 64 -28.54 -0.48 -7.36
N GLY A 65 -29.41 0.49 -7.63
CA GLY A 65 -29.18 1.49 -8.67
C GLY A 65 -28.02 2.44 -8.35
N THR A 66 -27.82 2.78 -7.07
CA THR A 66 -26.65 3.54 -6.61
C THR A 66 -25.39 2.69 -6.71
N ALA A 67 -25.45 1.42 -6.28
CA ALA A 67 -24.33 0.49 -6.37
C ALA A 67 -23.84 0.31 -7.82
N ALA A 68 -24.76 0.08 -8.77
CA ALA A 68 -24.42 -0.07 -10.20
C ALA A 68 -23.71 1.18 -10.76
N ARG A 69 -24.24 2.39 -10.51
CA ARG A 69 -23.60 3.64 -10.97
C ARG A 69 -22.21 3.86 -10.37
N LEU A 70 -21.99 3.45 -9.12
CA LEU A 70 -20.67 3.61 -8.49
C LEU A 70 -19.64 2.63 -9.06
N ARG A 71 -20.05 1.39 -9.37
CA ARG A 71 -19.19 0.43 -10.08
C ARG A 71 -18.84 0.91 -11.49
N GLU A 72 -19.82 1.37 -12.25
CA GLU A 72 -19.57 1.95 -13.58
C GLU A 72 -18.56 3.12 -13.51
N ARG A 73 -18.70 4.00 -12.52
CA ARG A 73 -17.72 5.08 -12.30
C ARG A 73 -16.34 4.56 -11.95
N ALA A 74 -16.24 3.50 -11.15
CA ALA A 74 -14.97 2.86 -10.82
C ALA A 74 -14.32 2.27 -12.08
N ASP A 75 -15.08 1.56 -12.91
CA ASP A 75 -14.59 0.97 -14.18
C ASP A 75 -14.07 2.05 -15.15
N VAL A 76 -14.81 3.15 -15.30
CA VAL A 76 -14.38 4.29 -16.12
C VAL A 76 -13.11 4.94 -15.57
N LEU A 77 -13.03 5.11 -14.25
CA LEU A 77 -11.83 5.66 -13.62
C LEU A 77 -10.62 4.75 -13.83
N GLN A 78 -10.78 3.43 -13.64
CA GLN A 78 -9.72 2.47 -13.85
C GLN A 78 -9.22 2.51 -15.32
N ALA A 79 -10.11 2.45 -16.28
CA ALA A 79 -9.72 2.50 -17.70
C ALA A 79 -8.90 3.76 -18.04
N ARG A 80 -9.36 4.93 -17.56
CA ARG A 80 -8.63 6.19 -17.75
C ARG A 80 -7.29 6.23 -17.03
N PHE A 81 -7.23 5.66 -15.82
CA PHE A 81 -5.99 5.56 -15.04
C PHE A 81 -4.95 4.72 -15.76
N LEU A 82 -5.34 3.55 -16.28
CA LEU A 82 -4.45 2.66 -17.00
C LEU A 82 -3.89 3.30 -18.27
N ASP A 83 -4.70 4.08 -18.98
CA ASP A 83 -4.28 4.83 -20.18
C ASP A 83 -3.33 5.99 -19.87
N ALA A 84 -3.64 6.78 -18.82
CA ALA A 84 -2.93 8.04 -18.57
C ALA A 84 -1.67 7.88 -17.69
N PHE A 85 -1.65 6.91 -16.76
CA PHE A 85 -0.55 6.77 -15.79
C PHE A 85 0.45 5.67 -16.14
N TRP A 86 0.07 4.66 -16.93
CA TRP A 86 0.98 3.58 -17.25
C TRP A 86 2.10 4.04 -18.18
N LEU A 87 3.33 3.72 -17.79
CA LEU A 87 4.56 4.01 -18.56
C LEU A 87 5.09 2.69 -19.13
N PRO A 88 4.74 2.31 -20.36
CA PRO A 88 5.00 0.96 -20.86
C PRO A 88 6.49 0.65 -21.04
N GLU A 89 7.32 1.64 -21.39
CA GLU A 89 8.77 1.45 -21.53
C GLU A 89 9.46 1.31 -20.17
N GLN A 90 8.98 2.02 -19.15
CA GLN A 90 9.50 1.99 -17.79
C GLN A 90 8.98 0.80 -16.99
N GLY A 91 7.72 0.42 -17.18
CA GLY A 91 7.06 -0.67 -16.48
C GLY A 91 6.56 -0.31 -15.09
N TRP A 92 6.05 0.92 -14.91
CA TRP A 92 5.38 1.38 -13.69
C TRP A 92 4.38 2.50 -13.99
N TYR A 93 3.57 2.88 -13.01
CA TYR A 93 2.70 4.05 -13.10
C TYR A 93 3.47 5.32 -12.77
N ALA A 94 3.29 6.38 -13.56
CA ALA A 94 3.73 7.72 -13.19
C ALA A 94 3.26 8.06 -11.78
N ILE A 95 4.13 8.68 -10.97
CA ILE A 95 3.75 9.10 -9.61
C ILE A 95 2.58 10.09 -9.63
N ALA A 96 2.52 10.91 -10.68
CA ALA A 96 1.47 11.93 -10.87
C ALA A 96 1.31 12.30 -12.36
N LEU A 97 0.22 13.03 -12.65
CA LEU A 97 0.11 13.89 -13.82
C LEU A 97 0.20 15.34 -13.37
N ASP A 98 0.98 16.15 -14.08
CA ASP A 98 1.12 17.58 -13.80
C ASP A 98 -0.09 18.41 -14.30
N GLY A 99 -0.06 19.73 -14.12
CA GLY A 99 -1.12 20.62 -14.56
C GLY A 99 -1.37 20.68 -16.06
N ARG A 100 -0.48 20.10 -16.86
CA ARG A 100 -0.62 19.90 -18.31
C ARG A 100 -0.94 18.45 -18.68
N LYS A 101 -1.21 17.61 -17.68
CA LYS A 101 -1.44 16.17 -17.82
C LYS A 101 -0.25 15.38 -18.38
N ARG A 102 0.96 15.87 -18.19
CA ARG A 102 2.18 15.15 -18.52
C ARG A 102 2.51 14.18 -17.37
N PRO A 103 2.86 12.92 -17.69
CA PRO A 103 3.28 11.97 -16.68
C PRO A 103 4.58 12.43 -15.96
N ILE A 104 4.59 12.31 -14.65
CA ILE A 104 5.75 12.51 -13.79
C ILE A 104 6.33 11.12 -13.51
N ASP A 105 7.42 10.77 -14.16
CA ASP A 105 7.86 9.41 -14.46
C ASP A 105 8.80 8.77 -13.44
N ALA A 106 9.01 9.37 -12.26
CA ALA A 106 9.86 8.76 -11.26
C ALA A 106 9.32 7.43 -10.73
N LEU A 107 10.20 6.44 -10.52
CA LEU A 107 9.87 5.19 -9.83
C LEU A 107 9.82 5.42 -8.33
N THR A 108 8.65 5.22 -7.74
CA THR A 108 8.38 5.48 -6.33
C THR A 108 7.58 4.35 -5.68
N SER A 109 7.56 4.29 -4.35
CA SER A 109 6.73 3.35 -3.59
C SER A 109 5.22 3.55 -3.77
N ASN A 110 4.78 4.72 -4.25
CA ASN A 110 3.37 5.04 -4.52
C ASN A 110 2.66 4.00 -5.40
N VAL A 111 3.40 3.31 -6.30
CA VAL A 111 2.84 2.21 -7.11
C VAL A 111 2.37 1.03 -6.25
N GLY A 112 2.94 0.83 -5.06
CA GLY A 112 2.48 -0.15 -4.08
C GLY A 112 1.08 0.15 -3.55
N HIS A 113 0.72 1.45 -3.42
CA HIS A 113 -0.63 1.88 -3.08
C HIS A 113 -1.63 1.59 -4.21
N CYS A 114 -1.21 1.71 -5.47
CA CYS A 114 -2.04 1.31 -6.62
C CYS A 114 -2.34 -0.20 -6.60
N LEU A 115 -1.39 -1.03 -6.19
CA LEU A 115 -1.64 -2.46 -5.97
C LEU A 115 -2.62 -2.66 -4.79
N TRP A 116 -2.43 -2.00 -3.67
CA TRP A 116 -3.29 -2.15 -2.49
C TRP A 116 -4.75 -1.83 -2.77
N THR A 117 -5.02 -0.79 -3.54
CA THR A 117 -6.38 -0.38 -3.92
C THR A 117 -7.02 -1.30 -4.97
N GLY A 118 -6.21 -2.04 -5.74
CA GLY A 118 -6.68 -2.94 -6.79
C GLY A 118 -7.00 -2.23 -8.10
N ILE A 119 -6.51 -0.99 -8.30
CA ILE A 119 -6.69 -0.26 -9.57
C ILE A 119 -5.80 -0.80 -10.69
N ALA A 120 -4.69 -1.48 -10.36
CA ALA A 120 -3.79 -2.11 -11.32
C ALA A 120 -4.43 -3.34 -11.99
N THR A 121 -3.98 -3.70 -13.20
CA THR A 121 -4.26 -5.01 -13.80
C THR A 121 -3.25 -6.05 -13.29
N ASP A 122 -3.54 -7.34 -13.50
CA ASP A 122 -2.62 -8.42 -13.12
C ASP A 122 -1.31 -8.33 -13.92
N GLU A 123 -1.37 -7.98 -15.20
CA GLU A 123 -0.20 -7.80 -16.07
C GLU A 123 0.70 -6.66 -15.57
N HIS A 124 0.11 -5.53 -15.22
CA HIS A 124 0.86 -4.41 -14.65
C HIS A 124 1.40 -4.73 -13.25
N ALA A 125 0.62 -5.46 -12.44
CA ALA A 125 1.05 -5.89 -11.12
C ALA A 125 2.31 -6.77 -11.18
N GLU A 126 2.39 -7.71 -12.14
CA GLU A 126 3.57 -8.57 -12.32
C GLU A 126 4.84 -7.74 -12.62
N VAL A 127 4.72 -6.77 -13.52
CA VAL A 127 5.84 -5.89 -13.85
C VAL A 127 6.24 -5.02 -12.66
N ILE A 128 5.27 -4.44 -11.93
CA ILE A 128 5.50 -3.61 -10.75
C ILE A 128 6.15 -4.42 -9.62
N VAL A 129 5.67 -5.65 -9.35
CA VAL A 129 6.29 -6.56 -8.37
C VAL A 129 7.76 -6.78 -8.67
N ASN A 130 8.09 -7.04 -9.93
CA ASN A 130 9.48 -7.20 -10.36
C ASN A 130 10.30 -5.92 -10.13
N ARG A 131 9.76 -4.74 -10.43
CA ARG A 131 10.44 -3.46 -10.22
C ARG A 131 10.68 -3.19 -8.73
N LEU A 132 9.66 -3.36 -7.89
CA LEU A 132 9.77 -3.14 -6.44
C LEU A 132 10.71 -4.13 -5.75
N SER A 133 10.95 -5.32 -6.35
CA SER A 133 11.83 -6.35 -5.80
C SER A 133 13.32 -6.06 -5.99
N ARG A 134 13.69 -5.05 -6.77
CA ARG A 134 15.09 -4.71 -7.09
C ARG A 134 15.71 -3.88 -5.97
N GLU A 135 17.05 -3.95 -5.88
CA GLU A 135 17.83 -3.21 -4.89
C GLU A 135 17.66 -1.69 -4.97
N GLU A 136 17.24 -1.16 -6.13
CA GLU A 136 16.93 0.27 -6.27
C GLU A 136 15.72 0.71 -5.42
N MET A 137 14.79 -0.20 -5.15
CA MET A 137 13.59 0.05 -4.32
C MET A 137 13.66 -0.63 -2.96
N ASP A 138 14.07 -1.90 -2.91
CA ASP A 138 14.17 -2.67 -1.67
C ASP A 138 15.48 -2.34 -0.94
N SER A 139 15.38 -1.70 0.23
CA SER A 139 16.53 -1.38 1.08
C SER A 139 17.02 -2.57 1.92
N GLY A 140 16.23 -3.66 2.00
CA GLY A 140 16.41 -4.76 2.95
C GLY A 140 15.78 -4.51 4.32
N PHE A 141 15.28 -3.28 4.58
CA PHE A 141 14.47 -2.92 5.76
C PHE A 141 13.06 -2.44 5.39
N GLY A 142 12.77 -2.31 4.10
CA GLY A 142 11.53 -1.84 3.54
C GLY A 142 11.74 -1.15 2.19
N LEU A 143 10.66 -0.64 1.59
CA LEU A 143 10.72 0.08 0.33
C LEU A 143 11.23 1.51 0.53
N ARG A 144 12.13 1.94 -0.37
CA ARG A 144 12.46 3.36 -0.50
C ARG A 144 11.31 4.10 -1.15
N THR A 145 11.07 5.30 -0.68
CA THR A 145 10.05 6.20 -1.24
C THR A 145 10.36 6.64 -2.67
N LEU A 146 11.64 6.62 -3.07
CA LEU A 146 12.14 6.93 -4.42
C LEU A 146 13.30 5.98 -4.76
N ALA A 147 13.31 5.45 -5.98
CA ALA A 147 14.37 4.55 -6.43
C ALA A 147 15.74 5.24 -6.47
N THR A 148 16.80 4.48 -6.17
CA THR A 148 18.18 5.00 -6.14
C THR A 148 18.68 5.52 -7.49
N THR A 149 17.99 5.17 -8.58
CA THR A 149 18.31 5.57 -9.95
C THR A 149 17.69 6.91 -10.37
N MET A 150 16.85 7.50 -9.53
CA MET A 150 16.14 8.75 -9.82
C MET A 150 16.96 9.98 -9.41
N GLY A 151 16.80 11.09 -10.15
CA GLY A 151 17.63 12.29 -10.00
C GLY A 151 17.53 13.00 -8.64
N ALA A 152 16.35 12.93 -7.99
CA ALA A 152 16.16 13.51 -6.65
C ALA A 152 16.49 12.53 -5.50
N TYR A 153 16.99 11.33 -5.79
CA TYR A 153 17.25 10.34 -4.76
C TYR A 153 18.28 10.82 -3.72
N ASN A 154 17.87 10.73 -2.47
CA ASN A 154 18.76 10.93 -1.32
C ASN A 154 18.24 10.05 -0.17
N PRO A 155 19.02 9.06 0.33
CA PRO A 155 18.58 8.17 1.40
C PRO A 155 18.26 8.89 2.71
N MET A 156 18.71 10.13 2.85
CA MET A 156 18.46 11.01 4.01
C MET A 156 17.39 12.09 3.71
N SER A 157 16.72 12.04 2.55
CA SER A 157 15.59 12.93 2.27
C SER A 157 14.32 12.44 2.97
N TYR A 158 13.44 13.38 3.34
CA TYR A 158 12.18 13.07 4.02
C TYR A 158 11.27 12.18 3.16
N HIS A 159 11.08 12.49 1.85
CA HIS A 159 10.23 11.72 0.95
C HIS A 159 10.91 11.19 -0.33
N ASN A 160 12.22 11.46 -0.53
CA ASN A 160 12.92 11.13 -1.76
C ASN A 160 14.05 10.11 -1.55
N GLY A 161 13.75 8.99 -0.87
CA GLY A 161 14.69 7.88 -0.71
C GLY A 161 14.72 7.24 0.68
N SER A 162 14.08 7.82 1.69
CA SER A 162 13.85 7.23 3.02
C SER A 162 12.90 6.03 2.94
N VAL A 163 12.78 5.29 4.05
CA VAL A 163 11.81 4.20 4.24
C VAL A 163 10.77 4.62 5.25
N TRP A 164 9.50 4.49 4.88
CA TRP A 164 8.34 4.79 5.73
C TRP A 164 7.61 3.48 6.08
N PRO A 165 7.44 3.16 7.36
CA PRO A 165 6.79 1.92 7.76
C PRO A 165 5.39 1.72 7.22
N HIS A 166 4.54 2.77 7.25
CA HIS A 166 3.17 2.68 6.76
C HIS A 166 3.12 2.45 5.25
N ASP A 167 3.95 3.15 4.47
CA ASP A 167 4.05 3.04 3.01
C ASP A 167 4.52 1.62 2.60
N THR A 168 5.58 1.12 3.27
CA THR A 168 6.04 -0.27 3.08
C THR A 168 4.95 -1.28 3.43
N ALA A 169 4.22 -1.10 4.55
CA ALA A 169 3.14 -2.02 4.94
C ALA A 169 1.95 -1.99 3.96
N ILE A 170 1.61 -0.83 3.40
CA ILE A 170 0.61 -0.70 2.32
C ILE A 170 1.08 -1.44 1.07
N ALA A 171 2.35 -1.29 0.68
CA ALA A 171 2.91 -2.02 -0.45
C ALA A 171 2.88 -3.54 -0.22
N VAL A 172 3.20 -4.03 0.98
CA VAL A 172 3.06 -5.44 1.36
C VAL A 172 1.61 -5.92 1.21
N ALA A 173 0.64 -5.14 1.72
CA ALA A 173 -0.78 -5.45 1.55
C ALA A 173 -1.19 -5.49 0.08
N GLY A 174 -0.63 -4.61 -0.75
CA GLY A 174 -0.78 -4.62 -2.20
C GLY A 174 -0.22 -5.89 -2.85
N GLN A 175 1.01 -6.31 -2.49
CA GLN A 175 1.59 -7.56 -2.97
C GLN A 175 0.69 -8.77 -2.62
N LEU A 176 0.19 -8.85 -1.39
CA LEU A 176 -0.67 -9.94 -0.94
C LEU A 176 -2.07 -9.92 -1.58
N ARG A 177 -2.55 -8.78 -2.03
CA ARG A 177 -3.75 -8.69 -2.88
C ARG A 177 -3.54 -9.40 -4.22
N TYR A 178 -2.34 -9.26 -4.80
CA TYR A 178 -1.91 -9.91 -6.04
C TYR A 178 -1.06 -11.16 -5.79
N ARG A 179 -1.34 -11.92 -4.72
CA ARG A 179 -0.57 -13.11 -4.32
C ARG A 179 -0.49 -14.22 -5.38
N HIS A 180 -1.38 -14.21 -6.37
CA HIS A 180 -1.38 -15.10 -7.52
C HIS A 180 -0.34 -14.68 -8.59
N VAL A 181 0.17 -13.45 -8.52
CA VAL A 181 1.19 -12.95 -9.43
C VAL A 181 2.57 -13.45 -9.01
N PRO A 182 3.42 -13.92 -9.97
CA PRO A 182 4.77 -14.39 -9.67
C PRO A 182 5.60 -13.35 -8.91
N GLY A 183 6.27 -13.78 -7.83
CA GLY A 183 7.15 -12.91 -7.02
C GLY A 183 6.44 -12.05 -5.97
N ALA A 184 5.12 -11.91 -5.99
CA ALA A 184 4.39 -11.05 -5.06
C ALA A 184 4.54 -11.49 -3.60
N VAL A 185 4.27 -12.77 -3.30
CA VAL A 185 4.41 -13.31 -1.93
C VAL A 185 5.85 -13.24 -1.43
N PRO A 186 6.88 -13.71 -2.17
CA PRO A 186 8.27 -13.57 -1.75
C PRO A 186 8.71 -12.13 -1.48
N LEU A 187 8.25 -11.16 -2.27
CA LEU A 187 8.53 -9.74 -2.02
C LEU A 187 7.84 -9.25 -0.75
N ALA A 188 6.55 -9.56 -0.58
CA ALA A 188 5.80 -9.22 0.64
C ALA A 188 6.49 -9.74 1.90
N GLU A 189 6.94 -11.00 1.90
CA GLU A 189 7.67 -11.62 3.01
C GLU A 189 8.97 -10.88 3.33
N ARG A 190 9.81 -10.59 2.32
CA ARG A 190 11.07 -9.87 2.54
C ARG A 190 10.86 -8.48 3.13
N LEU A 191 9.91 -7.73 2.57
CA LEU A 191 9.60 -6.37 3.04
C LEU A 191 9.05 -6.37 4.46
N ALA A 192 8.17 -7.32 4.78
CA ALA A 192 7.61 -7.45 6.12
C ALA A 192 8.67 -7.84 7.16
N ILE A 193 9.52 -8.81 6.85
CA ILE A 193 10.61 -9.23 7.73
C ILE A 193 11.59 -8.06 7.93
N GLY A 194 12.00 -7.37 6.86
CA GLY A 194 12.88 -6.22 6.94
C GLY A 194 12.32 -5.10 7.83
N LEU A 195 11.01 -4.85 7.73
CA LEU A 195 10.33 -3.84 8.54
C LEU A 195 10.25 -4.24 10.03
N LEU A 196 10.01 -5.52 10.32
CA LEU A 196 10.00 -6.03 11.70
C LEU A 196 11.41 -6.00 12.31
N ASP A 197 12.45 -6.38 11.54
CA ASP A 197 13.85 -6.24 11.98
C ASP A 197 14.21 -4.77 12.28
N ALA A 198 13.68 -3.84 11.48
CA ALA A 198 13.83 -2.42 11.77
C ALA A 198 13.11 -2.04 13.07
N GLY A 199 11.91 -2.56 13.29
CA GLY A 199 11.18 -2.37 14.56
C GLY A 199 11.97 -2.83 15.77
N ASP A 200 12.60 -4.00 15.70
CA ASP A 200 13.46 -4.53 16.77
C ASP A 200 14.68 -3.63 17.01
N ALA A 201 15.34 -3.17 15.95
CA ALA A 201 16.47 -2.25 16.04
C ALA A 201 16.10 -0.90 16.69
N PHE A 202 14.85 -0.46 16.53
CA PHE A 202 14.29 0.73 17.21
C PHE A 202 13.62 0.42 18.56
N GLY A 203 13.93 -0.72 19.18
CA GLY A 203 13.45 -1.07 20.51
C GLY A 203 11.96 -1.44 20.57
N GLY A 204 11.44 -2.07 19.52
CA GLY A 204 10.06 -2.54 19.40
C GLY A 204 9.06 -1.47 18.97
N ARG A 205 9.52 -0.29 18.53
CA ARG A 205 8.66 0.80 18.06
C ARG A 205 9.18 1.40 16.77
N LEU A 206 8.47 1.17 15.67
CA LEU A 206 8.78 1.80 14.40
C LEU A 206 8.61 3.34 14.49
N PRO A 207 9.62 4.12 14.07
CA PRO A 207 9.51 5.56 13.93
C PRO A 207 8.66 5.91 12.69
N GLU A 208 8.34 7.19 12.52
CA GLU A 208 7.66 7.72 11.33
C GLU A 208 8.36 7.29 10.04
N LEU A 209 9.68 7.48 9.98
CA LEU A 209 10.56 7.06 8.88
C LEU A 209 11.98 6.80 9.40
N PHE A 210 12.78 6.18 8.58
CA PHE A 210 14.23 6.05 8.75
C PHE A 210 14.95 6.19 7.40
N CYS A 211 16.27 6.44 7.43
CA CYS A 211 17.04 6.66 6.22
C CYS A 211 17.05 5.42 5.31
N GLY A 212 17.02 5.62 3.99
CA GLY A 212 16.90 4.55 3.00
C GLY A 212 18.23 3.89 2.59
N PHE A 213 19.22 3.88 3.48
CA PHE A 213 20.48 3.16 3.23
C PHE A 213 20.24 1.65 3.09
N PRO A 214 20.98 0.94 2.23
CA PRO A 214 20.80 -0.50 2.07
C PRO A 214 21.32 -1.29 3.26
N ARG A 215 20.64 -2.38 3.59
CA ARG A 215 21.05 -3.33 4.65
C ARG A 215 22.44 -3.94 4.40
N SER A 216 22.85 -4.04 3.15
CA SER A 216 24.21 -4.48 2.77
C SER A 216 25.30 -3.52 3.22
N GLN A 217 24.98 -2.23 3.40
CA GLN A 217 25.92 -1.21 3.88
C GLN A 217 25.83 -0.99 5.39
N PHE A 218 24.63 -1.06 5.97
CA PHE A 218 24.38 -0.86 7.39
C PHE A 218 23.56 -2.03 7.95
N ALA A 219 24.13 -2.76 8.92
CA ALA A 219 23.46 -3.92 9.53
C ALA A 219 22.16 -3.56 10.30
N CYS A 220 22.03 -2.29 10.71
CA CYS A 220 20.82 -1.73 11.36
C CYS A 220 20.31 -0.54 10.55
N PRO A 221 18.99 -0.26 10.58
CA PRO A 221 18.45 0.93 9.92
C PRO A 221 19.03 2.20 10.56
N VAL A 222 19.36 3.17 9.71
CA VAL A 222 19.91 4.46 10.15
C VAL A 222 18.76 5.39 10.54
N PRO A 223 18.71 5.89 11.79
CA PRO A 223 17.65 6.79 12.22
C PRO A 223 17.56 8.06 11.38
N TYR A 224 16.35 8.51 11.08
CA TYR A 224 16.14 9.85 10.53
C TYR A 224 16.12 10.88 11.67
N PRO A 225 16.92 11.97 11.60
CA PRO A 225 17.20 12.84 12.77
C PRO A 225 15.97 13.49 13.41
N THR A 226 14.95 13.83 12.61
CA THR A 226 13.73 14.54 13.07
C THR A 226 12.47 13.71 12.95
N SER A 227 12.62 12.38 12.87
CA SER A 227 11.49 11.44 12.79
C SER A 227 10.63 11.48 14.04
N CYS A 228 9.31 11.56 13.88
CA CYS A 228 8.37 11.44 15.00
C CYS A 228 8.37 10.01 15.56
N SER A 229 8.41 9.90 16.89
CA SER A 229 8.27 8.62 17.59
C SER A 229 7.68 8.87 18.99
N PRO A 230 6.44 8.41 19.28
CA PRO A 230 5.57 7.60 18.44
C PRO A 230 4.92 8.36 17.27
N GLN A 231 4.52 7.61 16.24
CA GLN A 231 3.75 8.10 15.12
C GLN A 231 2.65 7.09 14.79
N ALA A 232 1.40 7.57 14.64
CA ALA A 232 0.22 6.70 14.61
C ALA A 232 0.22 5.69 13.45
N TRP A 233 0.47 6.13 12.22
CA TRP A 233 0.47 5.22 11.07
C TRP A 233 1.67 4.26 11.05
N ALA A 234 2.82 4.65 11.61
CA ALA A 234 3.95 3.74 11.80
C ALA A 234 3.61 2.65 12.82
N SER A 235 2.89 3.01 13.91
CA SER A 235 2.39 2.06 14.90
C SER A 235 1.32 1.12 14.34
N ALA A 236 0.54 1.55 13.35
CA ALA A 236 -0.47 0.74 12.67
C ALA A 236 0.13 -0.22 11.62
N ALA A 237 1.35 0.03 11.13
CA ALA A 237 1.97 -0.77 10.09
C ALA A 237 2.06 -2.28 10.44
N PRO A 238 2.53 -2.72 11.64
CA PRO A 238 2.55 -4.13 12.01
C PRO A 238 1.16 -4.78 12.02
N LEU A 239 0.12 -4.03 12.41
CA LEU A 239 -1.26 -4.53 12.40
C LEU A 239 -1.75 -4.80 10.97
N LEU A 240 -1.40 -3.91 10.03
CA LEU A 240 -1.70 -4.11 8.61
C LEU A 240 -0.97 -5.33 8.05
N LEU A 241 0.31 -5.54 8.42
CA LEU A 241 1.06 -6.75 8.03
C LEU A 241 0.36 -8.02 8.51
N VAL A 242 0.03 -8.11 9.80
CA VAL A 242 -0.65 -9.28 10.38
C VAL A 242 -1.98 -9.52 9.68
N ARG A 243 -2.82 -8.50 9.51
CA ARG A 243 -4.10 -8.59 8.81
C ARG A 243 -3.94 -9.12 7.38
N SER A 244 -2.94 -8.58 6.66
CA SER A 244 -2.70 -8.91 5.25
C SER A 244 -2.19 -10.33 5.07
N PHE A 245 -1.24 -10.77 5.90
CA PHE A 245 -0.72 -12.14 5.86
C PHE A 245 -1.73 -13.18 6.35
N LEU A 246 -2.67 -12.83 7.24
CA LEU A 246 -3.80 -13.68 7.59
C LEU A 246 -4.85 -13.73 6.48
N GLY A 247 -4.79 -12.84 5.49
CA GLY A 247 -5.83 -12.71 4.48
C GLY A 247 -7.20 -12.47 5.11
N LEU A 248 -7.24 -11.64 6.16
CA LEU A 248 -8.42 -11.41 6.99
C LEU A 248 -9.31 -10.33 6.38
N HIS A 249 -10.44 -10.74 5.79
CA HIS A 249 -11.42 -9.84 5.15
C HIS A 249 -12.83 -10.07 5.70
N PRO A 250 -13.28 -9.29 6.69
CA PRO A 250 -14.64 -9.33 7.20
C PRO A 250 -15.60 -8.59 6.25
N HIS A 251 -16.70 -9.25 5.89
CA HIS A 251 -17.84 -8.67 5.16
C HIS A 251 -19.06 -8.68 6.09
N VAL A 252 -19.04 -7.83 7.09
CA VAL A 252 -20.03 -7.80 8.18
C VAL A 252 -21.48 -7.67 7.69
N PRO A 253 -21.83 -6.80 6.71
CA PRO A 253 -23.18 -6.72 6.17
C PRO A 253 -23.72 -8.02 5.58
N HIS A 254 -22.83 -8.87 5.09
CA HIS A 254 -23.16 -10.16 4.50
C HIS A 254 -22.91 -11.34 5.45
N ARG A 255 -22.56 -11.07 6.71
CA ARG A 255 -22.19 -12.09 7.72
C ARG A 255 -21.19 -13.10 7.18
N ARG A 256 -20.11 -12.61 6.55
CA ARG A 256 -19.09 -13.41 5.92
C ARG A 256 -17.71 -13.01 6.41
N LEU A 257 -16.88 -13.99 6.74
CA LEU A 257 -15.49 -13.81 7.10
C LEU A 257 -14.61 -14.62 6.15
N VAL A 258 -13.69 -13.97 5.46
CA VAL A 258 -12.65 -14.65 4.68
C VAL A 258 -11.37 -14.68 5.51
N VAL A 259 -10.75 -15.87 5.61
CA VAL A 259 -9.43 -16.05 6.24
C VAL A 259 -8.60 -16.91 5.31
N SER A 260 -7.55 -16.35 4.72
CA SER A 260 -6.73 -17.04 3.71
C SER A 260 -5.24 -16.75 3.93
N PRO A 261 -4.63 -17.35 4.97
CA PRO A 261 -3.29 -17.00 5.40
C PRO A 261 -2.21 -17.35 4.39
N GLN A 262 -1.14 -16.54 4.40
CA GLN A 262 0.11 -16.69 3.67
C GLN A 262 1.26 -16.30 4.60
N LEU A 263 1.34 -16.94 5.78
CA LEU A 263 2.31 -16.54 6.81
C LEU A 263 3.74 -16.90 6.41
N PRO A 264 4.69 -15.96 6.57
CA PRO A 264 6.10 -16.27 6.46
C PRO A 264 6.49 -17.40 7.43
N ARG A 265 7.32 -18.33 6.99
CA ARG A 265 7.80 -19.44 7.84
C ARG A 265 8.43 -18.95 9.16
N ALA A 266 9.13 -17.83 9.10
CA ALA A 266 9.79 -17.23 10.25
C ALA A 266 8.83 -16.79 11.37
N TRP A 267 7.54 -16.54 11.05
CA TRP A 267 6.56 -16.12 12.05
C TRP A 267 5.98 -17.28 12.85
N GLY A 268 6.10 -18.52 12.34
CA GLY A 268 5.51 -19.68 12.97
C GLY A 268 3.99 -19.54 13.09
N ARG A 269 3.48 -19.71 14.31
CA ARG A 269 2.05 -19.59 14.62
C ARG A 269 1.72 -18.13 15.01
N VAL A 270 0.68 -17.58 14.37
CA VAL A 270 0.12 -16.26 14.67
C VAL A 270 -1.32 -16.43 15.18
N ALA A 271 -1.67 -15.73 16.25
CA ALA A 271 -3.02 -15.72 16.79
C ALA A 271 -3.54 -14.29 16.98
N LEU A 272 -4.77 -14.04 16.55
CA LEU A 272 -5.56 -12.87 16.90
C LEU A 272 -6.68 -13.31 17.84
N THR A 273 -6.72 -12.73 19.04
CA THR A 273 -7.77 -12.97 20.01
C THR A 273 -8.65 -11.75 20.17
N ASP A 274 -9.90 -11.98 20.57
CA ASP A 274 -10.85 -10.92 20.90
C ASP A 274 -11.18 -9.94 19.75
N LEU A 275 -11.10 -10.44 18.49
CA LEU A 275 -11.50 -9.66 17.32
C LEU A 275 -12.99 -9.42 17.32
N ARG A 276 -13.42 -8.17 17.41
CA ARG A 276 -14.83 -7.78 17.36
C ARG A 276 -15.33 -7.66 15.93
N LEU A 277 -16.35 -8.46 15.57
CA LEU A 277 -17.06 -8.42 14.29
C LEU A 277 -18.57 -8.26 14.55
N GLY A 278 -19.07 -7.02 14.54
CA GLY A 278 -20.41 -6.73 15.02
C GLY A 278 -20.54 -7.10 16.50
N ASP A 279 -21.49 -7.96 16.83
CA ASP A 279 -21.71 -8.46 18.19
C ASP A 279 -20.88 -9.72 18.51
N ALA A 280 -20.19 -10.29 17.53
CA ALA A 280 -19.38 -11.48 17.72
C ALA A 280 -17.97 -11.13 18.22
N THR A 281 -17.40 -12.04 19.03
CA THR A 281 -15.99 -12.03 19.40
C THR A 281 -15.31 -13.25 18.80
N VAL A 282 -14.39 -13.03 17.86
CA VAL A 282 -13.78 -14.05 17.02
C VAL A 282 -12.30 -14.20 17.36
N HIS A 283 -11.79 -15.43 17.30
CA HIS A 283 -10.39 -15.79 17.47
C HIS A 283 -9.90 -16.43 16.17
N VAL A 284 -8.74 -16.01 15.70
CA VAL A 284 -8.12 -16.58 14.50
C VAL A 284 -6.71 -17.05 14.85
N GLU A 285 -6.42 -18.31 14.62
CA GLU A 285 -5.07 -18.88 14.70
C GLU A 285 -4.65 -19.33 13.31
N ALA A 286 -3.41 -19.07 12.92
CA ALA A 286 -2.88 -19.52 11.65
C ALA A 286 -1.41 -19.94 11.76
N GLU A 287 -1.01 -20.92 10.93
CA GLU A 287 0.35 -21.36 10.73
C GLU A 287 0.54 -21.73 9.25
N GLY A 288 1.49 -21.07 8.57
CA GLY A 288 1.65 -21.21 7.12
C GLY A 288 0.39 -20.77 6.38
N GLN A 289 -0.27 -21.72 5.71
CA GLN A 289 -1.53 -21.50 4.98
C GLN A 289 -2.76 -22.05 5.70
N ALA A 290 -2.58 -22.72 6.82
CA ALA A 290 -3.68 -23.25 7.60
C ALA A 290 -4.21 -22.24 8.60
N ALA A 291 -5.53 -22.21 8.81
CA ALA A 291 -6.18 -21.39 9.83
C ALA A 291 -7.26 -22.13 10.60
N LYS A 292 -7.46 -21.73 11.86
CA LYS A 292 -8.59 -22.08 12.69
C LYS A 292 -9.29 -20.82 13.16
N VAL A 293 -10.62 -20.79 13.06
CA VAL A 293 -11.45 -19.68 13.50
C VAL A 293 -12.42 -20.17 14.55
N GLY A 294 -12.43 -19.51 15.70
CA GLY A 294 -13.35 -19.76 16.81
C GLY A 294 -14.21 -18.55 17.13
N GLY A 295 -15.39 -18.77 17.73
CA GLY A 295 -16.30 -17.70 18.14
C GLY A 295 -17.10 -17.04 17.02
N LEU A 296 -17.01 -17.58 15.79
CA LEU A 296 -17.86 -17.09 14.69
C LEU A 296 -19.29 -17.66 14.88
N PRO A 297 -20.35 -16.80 14.86
CA PRO A 297 -21.72 -17.27 15.01
C PRO A 297 -22.17 -18.20 13.87
N ASP A 298 -23.11 -19.11 14.14
CA ASP A 298 -23.60 -20.12 13.18
C ASP A 298 -24.23 -19.52 11.92
N ASP A 299 -24.72 -18.28 12.00
CA ASP A 299 -25.31 -17.55 10.88
C ASP A 299 -24.28 -16.76 10.03
N TRP A 300 -22.99 -16.94 10.33
CA TRP A 300 -21.88 -16.42 9.52
C TRP A 300 -21.29 -17.49 8.62
N GLN A 301 -20.91 -17.09 7.42
CA GLN A 301 -20.15 -17.92 6.49
C GLN A 301 -18.65 -17.69 6.69
N LEU A 302 -17.91 -18.75 7.07
CA LEU A 302 -16.46 -18.77 7.01
C LEU A 302 -16.02 -19.23 5.63
N ILE A 303 -15.13 -18.44 5.01
CA ILE A 303 -14.48 -18.80 3.74
C ILE A 303 -12.98 -18.93 4.01
N THR A 304 -12.49 -20.15 3.89
CA THR A 304 -11.06 -20.47 3.86
C THR A 304 -10.68 -20.95 2.46
N PRO A 305 -9.44 -20.77 1.99
CA PRO A 305 -9.00 -21.40 0.75
C PRO A 305 -9.28 -22.91 0.84
N GLN A 306 -9.84 -23.50 -0.20
CA GLN A 306 -9.88 -24.95 -0.31
C GLN A 306 -8.44 -25.43 -0.50
N GLU A 307 -8.05 -26.48 0.25
CA GLU A 307 -6.78 -27.19 0.09
C GLU A 307 -6.58 -27.69 -1.34
#